data_1122e49cebe6ceea63ca9a29b2857ded
#
_entry.id   1122e49cebe6ceea63ca9a29b2857ded
#
_cell.length_a   1.000
_cell.length_b   1.000
_cell.length_c   1.000
_cell.angle_alpha   90.00
_cell.angle_beta   90.00
_cell.angle_gamma   90.00
#
_symmetry.space_group_name_H-M   'P 1'
#
loop_
_entity.id
_entity.type
_entity.pdbx_description
1 polymer ?
#
loop_
_entity_poly.entity_id
_entity_poly.type
_entity_poly.pdbx_seq_one_letter_code
_entity_poly.pdbx_strand_id
1 'polypeptide(L)'
;MSRRRVVVTGLGCVSPVGNTVDAAWSQLLAGQSGVDLIRAFDASNFACKFAGQVKDFDITQYMPEKEARHMDRFIHLGYAAAVQAVADSGLKTGDDLSLEQAERIGVNIGSGIGGLPMIEGTHGEYANRGPRRISPFFVPASIINMISGHVSCLLYTSPSP
;
A
#
# COMPACT_ATOMS: atom_id res chain seq x y z
N MET A 1 34.24 -19.26 -4.79
CA MET A 1 32.94 -18.74 -5.29
C MET A 1 32.70 -17.40 -4.62
N SER A 2 32.64 -16.31 -5.38
CA SER A 2 32.30 -14.98 -4.82
C SER A 2 30.84 -15.00 -4.38
N ARG A 3 30.56 -14.65 -3.12
CA ARG A 3 29.19 -14.51 -2.65
C ARG A 3 28.53 -13.34 -3.36
N ARG A 4 27.33 -13.54 -3.92
CA ARG A 4 26.51 -12.42 -4.43
C ARG A 4 26.25 -11.44 -3.29
N ARG A 5 26.50 -10.17 -3.52
CA ARG A 5 26.16 -9.10 -2.58
C ARG A 5 24.76 -8.57 -2.93
N VAL A 6 23.91 -8.47 -1.92
CA VAL A 6 22.59 -7.84 -2.03
C VAL A 6 22.63 -6.59 -1.16
N VAL A 7 22.14 -5.49 -1.71
CA VAL A 7 22.10 -4.18 -1.03
C VAL A 7 20.70 -3.59 -1.14
N VAL A 8 20.32 -2.77 -0.15
CA VAL A 8 19.13 -1.95 -0.18
C VAL A 8 19.51 -0.64 -0.86
N THR A 9 18.77 -0.23 -1.88
CA THR A 9 19.07 0.97 -2.68
C THR A 9 18.07 2.08 -2.48
N GLY A 10 16.89 1.80 -1.91
CA GLY A 10 15.87 2.79 -1.62
C GLY A 10 14.91 2.33 -0.54
N LEU A 11 14.38 3.28 0.20
CA LEU A 11 13.44 3.08 1.30
C LEU A 11 12.16 3.88 1.06
N GLY A 12 11.03 3.31 1.46
CA GLY A 12 9.75 3.98 1.50
C GLY A 12 8.97 3.54 2.73
N CYS A 13 8.27 4.46 3.35
CA CYS A 13 7.56 4.19 4.60
C CYS A 13 6.26 4.98 4.66
N VAL A 14 5.19 4.27 5.01
CA VAL A 14 3.92 4.87 5.46
C VAL A 14 3.53 4.17 6.74
N SER A 15 3.51 4.90 7.84
CA SER A 15 3.35 4.33 9.17
C SER A 15 2.54 5.24 10.10
N PRO A 16 2.09 4.74 11.27
CA PRO A 16 1.40 5.56 12.26
C PRO A 16 2.22 6.72 12.84
N VAL A 17 3.54 6.70 12.66
CA VAL A 17 4.44 7.75 13.13
C VAL A 17 4.92 8.68 12.01
N GLY A 18 4.60 8.40 10.75
CA GLY A 18 4.94 9.28 9.63
C GLY A 18 4.66 8.65 8.28
N ASN A 19 4.33 9.47 7.30
CA ASN A 19 3.97 9.06 5.93
C ASN A 19 5.17 9.10 4.97
N THR A 20 6.37 9.38 5.47
CA THR A 20 7.65 9.28 4.76
C THR A 20 8.72 8.71 5.70
N VAL A 21 9.82 8.23 5.13
CA VAL A 21 10.95 7.71 5.93
C VAL A 21 11.48 8.77 6.90
N ASP A 22 11.72 9.99 6.44
CA ASP A 22 12.26 11.07 7.26
C ASP A 22 11.31 11.48 8.40
N ALA A 23 10.02 11.60 8.09
CA ALA A 23 9.01 11.92 9.10
C ALA A 23 8.91 10.82 10.15
N ALA A 24 8.85 9.56 9.73
CA ALA A 24 8.79 8.41 10.64
C ALA A 24 10.06 8.33 11.51
N TRP A 25 11.22 8.50 10.92
CA TRP A 25 12.49 8.45 11.62
C TRP A 25 12.61 9.55 12.67
N SER A 26 12.24 10.78 12.32
CA SER A 26 12.24 11.93 13.24
C SER A 26 11.34 11.68 14.45
N GLN A 27 10.13 11.14 14.22
CA GLN A 27 9.20 10.83 15.32
C GLN A 27 9.73 9.69 16.21
N LEU A 28 10.35 8.66 15.62
CA LEU A 28 10.98 7.58 16.37
C LEU A 28 12.12 8.08 17.27
N LEU A 29 12.99 8.95 16.74
CA LEU A 29 14.07 9.54 17.52
C LEU A 29 13.55 10.45 18.65
N ALA A 30 12.41 11.11 18.44
CA ALA A 30 11.74 11.91 19.47
C ALA A 30 10.95 11.06 20.49
N GLY A 31 10.94 9.72 20.38
CA GLY A 31 10.20 8.83 21.27
C GLY A 31 8.68 8.97 21.15
N GLN A 32 8.17 9.48 20.01
CA GLN A 32 6.74 9.67 19.81
C GLN A 32 6.05 8.34 19.47
N SER A 33 4.91 8.10 20.12
CA SER A 33 4.08 6.91 19.84
C SER A 33 3.14 7.18 18.69
N GLY A 34 3.07 6.23 17.74
CA GLY A 34 2.04 6.20 16.71
C GLY A 34 0.72 5.56 17.15
N VAL A 35 0.67 4.98 18.36
CA VAL A 35 -0.53 4.34 18.92
C VAL A 35 -1.46 5.40 19.51
N ASP A 36 -2.75 5.32 19.16
CA ASP A 36 -3.81 6.24 19.60
C ASP A 36 -5.15 5.48 19.65
N LEU A 37 -6.20 6.13 20.13
CA LEU A 37 -7.56 5.57 20.10
C LEU A 37 -7.98 5.23 18.67
N ILE A 38 -8.65 4.10 18.51
CA ILE A 38 -9.19 3.68 17.21
C ILE A 38 -10.26 4.67 16.76
N ARG A 39 -10.08 5.21 15.54
CA ARG A 39 -11.00 6.16 14.89
C ARG A 39 -11.59 5.64 13.60
N ALA A 40 -11.08 4.53 13.08
CA ALA A 40 -11.51 3.96 11.80
C ALA A 40 -12.89 3.30 11.88
N PHE A 41 -13.29 2.84 13.08
CA PHE A 41 -14.58 2.23 13.35
C PHE A 41 -14.96 2.43 14.83
N ASP A 42 -16.21 2.14 15.20
CA ASP A 42 -16.64 2.16 16.60
C ASP A 42 -16.06 0.98 17.38
N ALA A 43 -15.07 1.27 18.21
CA ALA A 43 -14.38 0.29 19.07
C ALA A 43 -14.98 0.20 20.49
N SER A 44 -16.13 0.80 20.77
CA SER A 44 -16.73 0.88 22.13
C SER A 44 -16.92 -0.48 22.77
N ASN A 45 -17.30 -1.49 22.00
CA ASN A 45 -17.56 -2.86 22.44
C ASN A 45 -16.33 -3.77 22.44
N PHE A 46 -15.15 -3.26 22.04
CA PHE A 46 -13.93 -4.05 22.02
C PHE A 46 -13.13 -3.89 23.32
N ALA A 47 -12.44 -4.95 23.74
CA ALA A 47 -11.58 -4.91 24.92
C ALA A 47 -10.36 -3.99 24.69
N CYS A 48 -9.80 -3.97 23.47
CA CYS A 48 -8.73 -3.06 23.05
C CYS A 48 -9.32 -1.93 22.21
N LYS A 49 -9.03 -0.68 22.57
CA LYS A 49 -9.59 0.53 21.93
C LYS A 49 -8.50 1.42 21.33
N PHE A 50 -7.28 0.95 21.24
CA PHE A 50 -6.15 1.69 20.69
C PHE A 50 -5.41 0.85 19.65
N ALA A 51 -4.86 1.52 18.64
CA ALA A 51 -4.08 0.90 17.56
C ALA A 51 -3.14 1.92 16.92
N GLY A 52 -2.13 1.42 16.22
CA GLY A 52 -1.32 2.22 15.32
C GLY A 52 -2.05 2.44 14.00
N GLN A 53 -2.63 3.63 13.80
CA GLN A 53 -3.34 3.99 12.59
C GLN A 53 -2.54 5.06 11.82
N VAL A 54 -2.42 4.88 10.50
CA VAL A 54 -1.84 5.90 9.61
C VAL A 54 -2.74 7.12 9.61
N LYS A 55 -2.16 8.29 9.93
CA LYS A 55 -2.83 9.59 10.05
C LYS A 55 -2.47 10.49 8.88
N ASP A 56 -3.38 11.39 8.52
CA ASP A 56 -3.15 12.47 7.53
C ASP A 56 -2.54 12.00 6.21
N PHE A 57 -2.90 10.77 5.80
CA PHE A 57 -2.43 10.17 4.56
C PHE A 57 -3.35 10.52 3.40
N ASP A 58 -2.76 11.12 2.38
CA ASP A 58 -3.43 11.49 1.13
C ASP A 58 -2.81 10.74 -0.06
N ILE A 59 -3.58 9.82 -0.64
CA ILE A 59 -3.16 9.02 -1.79
C ILE A 59 -3.00 9.86 -3.06
N THR A 60 -3.66 11.02 -3.15
CA THR A 60 -3.61 11.86 -4.36
C THR A 60 -2.23 12.45 -4.65
N GLN A 61 -1.33 12.41 -3.65
CA GLN A 61 0.08 12.75 -3.82
C GLN A 61 0.86 11.70 -4.65
N TYR A 62 0.30 10.50 -4.82
CA TYR A 62 0.97 9.36 -5.44
C TYR A 62 0.26 8.85 -6.69
N MET A 63 -1.06 9.01 -6.78
CA MET A 63 -1.85 8.59 -7.93
C MET A 63 -3.10 9.45 -8.11
N PRO A 64 -3.69 9.47 -9.32
CA PRO A 64 -4.95 10.16 -9.56
C PRO A 64 -6.09 9.62 -8.70
N GLU A 65 -6.92 10.51 -8.14
CA GLU A 65 -8.07 10.15 -7.31
C GLU A 65 -9.02 9.15 -7.99
N LYS A 66 -9.21 9.29 -9.31
CA LYS A 66 -10.06 8.39 -10.11
C LYS A 66 -9.60 6.93 -10.04
N GLU A 67 -8.30 6.70 -10.02
CA GLU A 67 -7.72 5.35 -9.91
C GLU A 67 -7.82 4.84 -8.48
N ALA A 68 -7.47 5.68 -7.51
CA ALA A 68 -7.53 5.35 -6.09
C ALA A 68 -8.91 4.89 -5.60
N ARG A 69 -9.99 5.44 -6.16
CA ARG A 69 -11.38 5.06 -5.79
C ARG A 69 -11.73 3.59 -6.01
N HIS A 70 -10.98 2.89 -6.85
CA HIS A 70 -11.20 1.48 -7.17
C HIS A 70 -10.28 0.55 -6.39
N MET A 71 -9.58 1.05 -5.38
CA MET A 71 -8.60 0.32 -4.59
C MET A 71 -8.92 0.45 -3.11
N ASP A 72 -8.72 -0.63 -2.35
CA ASP A 72 -8.81 -0.57 -0.90
C ASP A 72 -7.57 0.14 -0.31
N ARG A 73 -7.72 0.63 0.92
CA ARG A 73 -6.69 1.41 1.63
C ARG A 73 -5.33 0.71 1.72
N PHE A 74 -5.29 -0.62 1.85
CA PHE A 74 -4.03 -1.34 1.93
C PHE A 74 -3.19 -1.19 0.65
N ILE A 75 -3.85 -1.14 -0.53
CA ILE A 75 -3.20 -0.86 -1.81
C ILE A 75 -2.63 0.56 -1.80
N HIS A 76 -3.39 1.53 -1.33
CA HIS A 76 -2.92 2.92 -1.25
C HIS A 76 -1.64 3.05 -0.43
N LEU A 77 -1.61 2.42 0.76
CA LEU A 77 -0.45 2.49 1.65
C LEU A 77 0.78 1.80 1.04
N GLY A 78 0.59 0.60 0.49
CA GLY A 78 1.68 -0.16 -0.14
C GLY A 78 2.21 0.50 -1.41
N TYR A 79 1.32 1.05 -2.24
CA TYR A 79 1.68 1.79 -3.44
C TYR A 79 2.49 3.05 -3.11
N ALA A 80 2.04 3.87 -2.15
CA ALA A 80 2.74 5.06 -1.73
C ALA A 80 4.15 4.76 -1.19
N ALA A 81 4.28 3.72 -0.35
CA ALA A 81 5.59 3.29 0.14
C ALA A 81 6.50 2.79 -1.00
N ALA A 82 5.95 2.07 -1.99
CA ALA A 82 6.71 1.63 -3.15
C ALA A 82 7.19 2.80 -4.02
N VAL A 83 6.34 3.79 -4.28
CA VAL A 83 6.71 5.01 -5.02
C VAL A 83 7.85 5.75 -4.33
N GLN A 84 7.79 5.90 -3.00
CA GLN A 84 8.88 6.50 -2.22
C GLN A 84 10.19 5.71 -2.36
N ALA A 85 10.13 4.38 -2.21
CA ALA A 85 11.31 3.52 -2.30
C ALA A 85 11.97 3.57 -3.69
N VAL A 86 11.16 3.61 -4.74
CA VAL A 86 11.64 3.73 -6.13
C VAL A 86 12.29 5.08 -6.35
N ALA A 87 11.67 6.16 -5.88
CA ALA A 87 12.24 7.51 -5.99
C ALA A 87 13.58 7.63 -5.23
N ASP A 88 13.64 7.09 -4.01
CA ASP A 88 14.85 7.10 -3.18
C ASP A 88 16.00 6.26 -3.80
N SER A 89 15.66 5.16 -4.45
CA SER A 89 16.65 4.28 -5.11
C SER A 89 17.31 4.89 -6.35
N GLY A 90 16.71 5.92 -6.95
CA GLY A 90 17.11 6.45 -8.25
C GLY A 90 16.88 5.49 -9.43
N LEU A 91 16.08 4.42 -9.22
CA LEU A 91 15.75 3.48 -10.28
C LEU A 91 14.97 4.19 -11.39
N LYS A 92 15.40 4.00 -12.62
CA LYS A 92 14.61 4.44 -13.78
C LYS A 92 13.34 3.61 -13.92
N THR A 93 12.28 4.22 -14.40
CA THR A 93 10.95 3.59 -14.54
C THR A 93 10.28 3.98 -15.85
N GLY A 94 9.28 3.23 -16.26
CA GLY A 94 8.51 3.54 -17.45
C GLY A 94 9.33 3.53 -18.72
N ASP A 95 9.15 4.53 -19.56
CA ASP A 95 9.80 4.65 -20.88
C ASP A 95 11.34 4.84 -20.82
N ASP A 96 11.87 5.13 -19.64
CA ASP A 96 13.33 5.24 -19.42
C ASP A 96 14.00 3.87 -19.23
N LEU A 97 13.25 2.77 -19.14
CA LEU A 97 13.75 1.41 -19.06
C LEU A 97 13.83 0.78 -20.45
N SER A 98 14.97 0.15 -20.76
CA SER A 98 15.01 -0.80 -21.88
C SER A 98 14.24 -2.08 -21.52
N LEU A 99 13.75 -2.81 -22.52
CA LEU A 99 13.08 -4.09 -22.31
C LEU A 99 13.93 -5.07 -21.48
N GLU A 100 15.22 -5.17 -21.79
CA GLU A 100 16.18 -6.01 -21.06
C GLU A 100 16.31 -5.62 -19.58
N GLN A 101 16.26 -4.32 -19.27
CA GLN A 101 16.29 -3.84 -17.90
C GLN A 101 14.96 -4.15 -17.18
N ALA A 102 13.82 -3.94 -17.84
CA ALA A 102 12.50 -4.22 -17.29
C ALA A 102 12.32 -5.72 -16.95
N GLU A 103 12.80 -6.63 -17.79
CA GLU A 103 12.77 -8.08 -17.57
C GLU A 103 13.61 -8.53 -16.34
N ARG A 104 14.50 -7.70 -15.86
CA ARG A 104 15.34 -7.97 -14.68
C ARG A 104 14.79 -7.37 -13.38
N ILE A 105 13.70 -6.63 -13.46
CA ILE A 105 13.05 -5.99 -12.30
C ILE A 105 11.82 -6.80 -11.93
N GLY A 106 11.78 -7.31 -10.73
CA GLY A 106 10.61 -7.98 -10.16
C GLY A 106 9.98 -7.15 -9.04
N VAL A 107 8.66 -7.21 -8.92
CA VAL A 107 7.91 -6.58 -7.83
C VAL A 107 7.28 -7.66 -6.96
N ASN A 108 7.64 -7.66 -5.68
CA ASN A 108 7.08 -8.59 -4.70
C ASN A 108 6.68 -7.80 -3.45
N ILE A 109 5.36 -7.62 -3.25
CA ILE A 109 4.80 -6.92 -2.10
C ILE A 109 3.73 -7.79 -1.47
N GLY A 110 3.90 -8.12 -0.19
CA GLY A 110 2.96 -8.90 0.60
C GLY A 110 1.97 -8.02 1.37
N SER A 111 0.82 -8.60 1.67
CA SER A 111 -0.18 -8.03 2.59
C SER A 111 -0.71 -9.12 3.51
N GLY A 112 -0.96 -8.80 4.77
CA GLY A 112 -1.43 -9.77 5.75
C GLY A 112 -2.85 -10.27 5.49
N ILE A 113 -3.77 -9.36 5.15
CA ILE A 113 -5.21 -9.66 4.98
C ILE A 113 -5.74 -9.16 3.64
N GLY A 114 -5.18 -8.05 3.12
CA GLY A 114 -5.71 -7.36 1.94
C GLY A 114 -6.84 -6.40 2.29
N GLY A 115 -7.84 -6.30 1.42
CA GLY A 115 -8.92 -5.32 1.50
C GLY A 115 -10.05 -5.67 2.45
N LEU A 116 -9.77 -5.84 3.74
CA LEU A 116 -10.80 -6.14 4.73
C LEU A 116 -11.94 -5.11 4.77
N PRO A 117 -11.69 -3.79 4.73
CA PRO A 117 -12.75 -2.79 4.65
C PRO A 117 -13.63 -2.93 3.40
N MET A 118 -13.03 -3.23 2.25
CA MET A 118 -13.78 -3.49 1.01
C MET A 118 -14.66 -4.74 1.12
N ILE A 119 -14.14 -5.81 1.74
CA ILE A 119 -14.90 -7.05 1.96
C ILE A 119 -16.08 -6.80 2.88
N GLU A 120 -15.87 -6.13 4.01
CA GLU A 120 -16.91 -5.79 5.00
C GLU A 120 -17.99 -4.90 4.38
N GLY A 121 -17.58 -3.81 3.73
CA GLY A 121 -18.51 -2.89 3.07
C GLY A 121 -19.33 -3.57 1.96
N THR A 122 -18.69 -4.40 1.13
CA THR A 122 -19.38 -5.15 0.06
C THR A 122 -20.35 -6.18 0.64
N HIS A 123 -19.97 -6.86 1.74
CA HIS A 123 -20.88 -7.77 2.43
C HIS A 123 -22.12 -7.04 2.95
N GLY A 124 -21.94 -5.85 3.55
CA GLY A 124 -23.06 -5.03 4.00
C GLY A 124 -24.00 -4.60 2.86
N GLU A 125 -23.45 -4.17 1.73
CA GLU A 125 -24.25 -3.85 0.53
C GLU A 125 -25.01 -5.09 -0.01
N TYR A 126 -24.33 -6.23 -0.07
CA TYR A 126 -24.93 -7.48 -0.49
C TYR A 126 -26.11 -7.90 0.42
N ALA A 127 -25.90 -7.86 1.73
CA ALA A 127 -26.92 -8.23 2.72
C ALA A 127 -28.17 -7.33 2.66
N ASN A 128 -27.95 -6.01 2.45
CA ASN A 128 -29.02 -5.02 2.48
C ASN A 128 -29.72 -4.86 1.11
N ARG A 129 -29.04 -5.05 -0.01
CA ARG A 129 -29.50 -4.65 -1.35
C ARG A 129 -29.36 -5.74 -2.41
N GLY A 130 -28.82 -6.91 -2.04
CA GLY A 130 -28.66 -8.08 -2.90
C GLY A 130 -27.46 -8.01 -3.88
N PRO A 131 -27.26 -9.09 -4.66
CA PRO A 131 -26.03 -9.32 -5.42
C PRO A 131 -25.74 -8.28 -6.53
N ARG A 132 -26.77 -7.59 -7.02
CA ARG A 132 -26.60 -6.56 -8.07
C ARG A 132 -25.83 -5.32 -7.60
N ARG A 133 -25.56 -5.20 -6.31
CA ARG A 133 -24.81 -4.08 -5.70
C ARG A 133 -23.34 -4.39 -5.46
N ILE A 134 -22.92 -5.63 -5.72
CA ILE A 134 -21.50 -5.97 -5.66
C ILE A 134 -20.75 -5.24 -6.77
N SER A 135 -19.73 -4.48 -6.40
CA SER A 135 -18.91 -3.76 -7.37
C SER A 135 -18.13 -4.72 -8.27
N PRO A 136 -18.02 -4.48 -9.60
CA PRO A 136 -17.10 -5.23 -10.45
C PRO A 136 -15.64 -5.11 -10.04
N PHE A 137 -15.29 -4.04 -9.29
CA PHE A 137 -13.96 -3.82 -8.73
C PHE A 137 -13.73 -4.53 -7.39
N PHE A 138 -14.71 -5.25 -6.85
CA PHE A 138 -14.60 -5.91 -5.54
C PHE A 138 -13.36 -6.81 -5.44
N VAL A 139 -13.19 -7.71 -6.39
CA VAL A 139 -12.06 -8.65 -6.39
C VAL A 139 -10.74 -7.92 -6.56
N PRO A 140 -10.50 -7.12 -7.63
CA PRO A 140 -9.22 -6.43 -7.81
C PRO A 140 -8.91 -5.42 -6.70
N ALA A 141 -9.92 -4.85 -6.04
CA ALA A 141 -9.70 -3.94 -4.92
C ALA A 141 -9.32 -4.64 -3.62
N SER A 142 -9.64 -5.92 -3.45
CA SER A 142 -9.49 -6.63 -2.16
C SER A 142 -8.36 -7.65 -2.11
N ILE A 143 -7.92 -8.21 -3.25
CA ILE A 143 -6.89 -9.27 -3.25
C ILE A 143 -5.48 -8.72 -3.05
N ILE A 144 -4.69 -9.48 -2.28
CA ILE A 144 -3.39 -9.02 -1.75
C ILE A 144 -2.32 -8.75 -2.82
N ASN A 145 -2.33 -9.48 -3.93
CA ASN A 145 -1.34 -9.37 -5.00
C ASN A 145 -1.53 -8.12 -5.89
N MET A 146 -2.65 -7.41 -5.75
CA MET A 146 -2.89 -6.21 -6.57
C MET A 146 -1.95 -5.06 -6.27
N ILE A 147 -1.37 -4.98 -5.07
CA ILE A 147 -0.30 -3.99 -4.81
C ILE A 147 0.87 -4.23 -5.77
N SER A 148 1.34 -5.48 -5.88
CA SER A 148 2.43 -5.83 -6.80
C SER A 148 2.04 -5.53 -8.25
N GLY A 149 0.81 -5.83 -8.66
CA GLY A 149 0.30 -5.53 -9.99
C GLY A 149 0.31 -4.03 -10.31
N HIS A 150 -0.20 -3.19 -9.42
CA HIS A 150 -0.22 -1.74 -9.61
C HIS A 150 1.20 -1.14 -9.63
N VAL A 151 2.10 -1.60 -8.76
CA VAL A 151 3.50 -1.14 -8.75
C VAL A 151 4.24 -1.62 -10.00
N SER A 152 4.00 -2.85 -10.47
CA SER A 152 4.57 -3.33 -11.73
C SER A 152 4.12 -2.49 -12.92
N CYS A 153 2.85 -2.10 -12.96
CA CYS A 153 2.32 -1.22 -14.00
C CYS A 153 3.00 0.16 -13.94
N LEU A 154 3.22 0.73 -12.74
CA LEU A 154 3.96 1.97 -12.55
C LEU A 154 5.40 1.87 -13.08
N LEU A 155 6.05 0.74 -12.83
CA LEU A 155 7.45 0.51 -13.23
C LEU A 155 7.59 0.02 -14.66
N TYR A 156 6.49 -0.33 -15.35
CA TYR A 156 6.47 -1.04 -16.63
C TYR A 156 7.30 -2.34 -16.60
N THR A 157 7.10 -3.12 -15.56
CA THR A 157 7.78 -4.40 -15.36
C THR A 157 6.76 -5.51 -15.05
N SER A 158 7.20 -6.77 -15.01
CA SER A 158 6.32 -7.89 -14.67
C SER A 158 6.15 -8.04 -13.16
N PRO A 159 4.93 -8.28 -12.65
CA PRO A 159 4.75 -8.65 -11.26
C PRO A 159 5.41 -10.00 -10.99
N SER A 160 6.04 -10.14 -9.84
CA SER A 160 6.51 -11.45 -9.36
C SER A 160 5.28 -12.32 -9.00
N PRO A 161 5.27 -13.61 -9.34
CA PRO A 161 4.21 -14.53 -8.98
C PRO A 161 4.07 -14.73 -7.47
#